data_e8376c0650bdfa17f2546d62401f5f9b
#
_entry.id   e8376c0650bdfa17f2546d62401f5f9b
#
_cell.length_a   1.000
_cell.length_b   1.000
_cell.length_c   1.000
_cell.angle_alpha   90.00
_cell.angle_beta   90.00
_cell.angle_gamma   90.00
#
_symmetry.space_group_name_H-M   'P 1'
#
loop_
_entity.id
_entity.type
_entity.pdbx_description
1 polymer ?
#
loop_
_entity_poly.entity_id
_entity_poly.type
_entity_poly.pdbx_seq_one_letter_code
_entity_poly.pdbx_strand_id
1 'polypeptide(L)'
;EANNKDYKLVKIYCYVCKKFEEDLRYGCERFSNNKVPRLTDQEIITIYLFVMQHHGIFKMNKIHQFAREYLLDWFPDLGSYQAFNNRLNRISCVMGSFVETLLDEFAPKECSRNFSVLDSMPIITCSGKRAGKVAPEITAKGYCSTKSMYYYGMKLHALGFCNTGRLPHPEQIIFTPACANDLSLYKEAWSEIEGRTFFGDKIY
;
A
#
# COMPACT_ATOMS: atom_id res chain seq x y z
N GLU A 1 -25.60 -12.60 -6.56
CA GLU A 1 -24.18 -12.12 -6.70
C GLU A 1 -24.05 -10.59 -6.66
N ALA A 2 -24.99 -9.81 -7.22
CA ALA A 2 -25.00 -8.33 -7.15
C ALA A 2 -24.98 -7.85 -5.69
N ASN A 3 -25.82 -8.43 -4.85
CA ASN A 3 -25.97 -8.08 -3.43
C ASN A 3 -24.67 -8.24 -2.58
N ASN A 4 -23.73 -9.08 -3.03
CA ASN A 4 -22.45 -9.27 -2.33
C ASN A 4 -21.40 -8.19 -2.67
N LYS A 5 -21.45 -7.61 -3.89
CA LYS A 5 -20.49 -6.55 -4.29
C LYS A 5 -20.83 -5.23 -3.62
N ASP A 6 -22.12 -4.86 -3.63
CA ASP A 6 -22.62 -3.64 -3.00
C ASP A 6 -22.35 -3.66 -1.49
N TYR A 7 -22.60 -4.80 -0.84
CA TYR A 7 -22.29 -4.98 0.57
C TYR A 7 -20.80 -4.77 0.87
N LYS A 8 -19.91 -5.31 0.02
CA LYS A 8 -18.47 -5.14 0.17
C LYS A 8 -18.04 -3.68 0.01
N LEU A 9 -18.61 -2.97 -0.97
CA LEU A 9 -18.36 -1.55 -1.18
C LEU A 9 -18.78 -0.73 0.04
N VAL A 10 -19.99 -0.94 0.52
CA VAL A 10 -20.51 -0.25 1.72
C VAL A 10 -19.66 -0.57 2.95
N LYS A 11 -19.24 -1.82 3.13
CA LYS A 11 -18.38 -2.20 4.25
C LYS A 11 -17.03 -1.47 4.23
N ILE A 12 -16.39 -1.36 3.05
CA ILE A 12 -15.15 -0.60 2.90
C ILE A 12 -15.41 0.87 3.18
N TYR A 13 -16.47 1.45 2.63
CA TYR A 13 -16.81 2.85 2.85
C TYR A 13 -17.01 3.17 4.34
N CYS A 14 -17.82 2.38 5.04
CA CYS A 14 -18.04 2.57 6.48
C CYS A 14 -16.73 2.47 7.28
N TYR A 15 -15.87 1.51 6.94
CA TYR A 15 -14.57 1.37 7.57
C TYR A 15 -13.67 2.59 7.32
N VAL A 16 -13.60 3.04 6.07
CA VAL A 16 -12.82 4.24 5.70
C VAL A 16 -13.34 5.47 6.41
N CYS A 17 -14.67 5.68 6.45
CA CYS A 17 -15.27 6.80 7.17
C CYS A 17 -14.88 6.78 8.66
N LYS A 18 -14.97 5.61 9.31
CA LYS A 18 -14.56 5.47 10.71
C LYS A 18 -13.09 5.88 10.89
N LYS A 19 -12.17 5.33 10.09
CA LYS A 19 -10.74 5.64 10.18
C LYS A 19 -10.43 7.09 9.82
N PHE A 20 -11.19 7.66 8.91
CA PHE A 20 -11.05 9.06 8.54
C PHE A 20 -11.36 9.98 9.72
N GLU A 21 -12.43 9.74 10.46
CA GLU A 21 -12.78 10.51 11.65
C GLU A 21 -11.81 10.30 12.82
N GLU A 22 -11.26 9.08 12.97
CA GLU A 22 -10.31 8.77 14.04
C GLU A 22 -8.95 9.45 13.81
N ASP A 23 -8.41 9.42 12.60
CA ASP A 23 -7.02 9.81 12.32
C ASP A 23 -6.80 10.48 10.96
N LEU A 24 -7.24 9.87 9.84
CA LEU A 24 -6.79 10.26 8.50
C LEU A 24 -7.14 11.70 8.13
N ARG A 25 -8.22 12.25 8.67
CA ARG A 25 -8.69 13.60 8.36
C ARG A 25 -7.62 14.66 8.62
N TYR A 26 -6.83 14.50 9.67
CA TYR A 26 -5.80 15.49 10.03
C TYR A 26 -4.72 15.65 8.97
N GLY A 27 -4.34 14.55 8.31
CA GLY A 27 -3.41 14.60 7.17
C GLY A 27 -4.07 14.96 5.84
N CYS A 28 -5.40 14.81 5.74
CA CYS A 28 -6.17 15.15 4.54
C CYS A 28 -6.66 16.59 4.52
N GLU A 29 -6.64 17.31 5.64
CA GLU A 29 -7.15 18.67 5.76
C GLU A 29 -6.50 19.63 4.74
N ARG A 30 -7.31 20.56 4.27
CA ARG A 30 -6.87 21.62 3.36
C ARG A 30 -6.77 22.94 4.11
N PHE A 31 -5.60 23.50 4.16
CA PHE A 31 -5.38 24.86 4.65
C PHE A 31 -5.71 25.91 3.56
N SER A 32 -6.88 25.82 2.96
CA SER A 32 -7.33 26.77 1.95
C SER A 32 -8.83 27.01 2.06
N ASN A 33 -9.25 28.26 1.82
CA ASN A 33 -10.66 28.68 1.79
C ASN A 33 -11.40 28.22 0.53
N ASN A 34 -10.83 27.31 -0.25
CA ASN A 34 -11.43 26.80 -1.46
C ASN A 34 -12.62 25.89 -1.13
N LYS A 35 -13.56 25.85 -2.06
CA LYS A 35 -14.77 25.05 -1.99
C LYS A 35 -14.46 23.59 -1.62
N VAL A 36 -15.24 23.03 -0.70
CA VAL A 36 -15.19 21.59 -0.38
C VAL A 36 -15.38 20.77 -1.66
N PRO A 37 -14.50 19.77 -1.91
CA PRO A 37 -14.66 18.91 -3.08
C PRO A 37 -16.00 18.17 -3.03
N ARG A 38 -16.65 18.03 -4.18
CA ARG A 38 -17.87 17.21 -4.27
C ARG A 38 -17.59 15.73 -3.97
N LEU A 39 -16.55 15.17 -4.61
CA LEU A 39 -16.04 13.84 -4.25
C LEU A 39 -15.14 13.97 -3.03
N THR A 40 -15.51 13.33 -1.95
CA THR A 40 -14.81 13.37 -0.67
C THR A 40 -13.54 12.51 -0.66
N ASP A 41 -12.66 12.70 0.31
CA ASP A 41 -11.47 11.87 0.46
C ASP A 41 -11.81 10.43 0.84
N GLN A 42 -12.83 10.26 1.67
CA GLN A 42 -13.36 8.94 2.03
C GLN A 42 -13.84 8.16 0.80
N GLU A 43 -14.55 8.83 -0.12
CA GLU A 43 -15.01 8.21 -1.36
C GLU A 43 -13.84 7.83 -2.27
N ILE A 44 -12.83 8.70 -2.41
CA ILE A 44 -11.63 8.42 -3.20
C ILE A 44 -10.87 7.20 -2.65
N ILE A 45 -10.63 7.16 -1.33
CA ILE A 45 -9.95 6.04 -0.68
C ILE A 45 -10.78 4.76 -0.85
N THR A 46 -12.10 4.85 -0.71
CA THR A 46 -13.01 3.71 -0.88
C THR A 46 -12.97 3.14 -2.29
N ILE A 47 -13.06 3.99 -3.31
CA ILE A 47 -12.94 3.57 -4.72
C ILE A 47 -11.61 2.86 -4.96
N TYR A 48 -10.52 3.46 -4.49
CA TYR A 48 -9.18 2.92 -4.64
C TYR A 48 -9.05 1.52 -4.02
N LEU A 49 -9.42 1.37 -2.76
CA LEU A 49 -9.32 0.09 -2.04
C LEU A 49 -10.26 -0.97 -2.62
N PHE A 50 -11.51 -0.60 -2.92
CA PHE A 50 -12.50 -1.53 -3.46
C PHE A 50 -12.05 -2.11 -4.80
N VAL A 51 -11.60 -1.26 -5.72
CA VAL A 51 -11.19 -1.70 -7.06
C VAL A 51 -9.90 -2.53 -6.99
N MET A 52 -8.95 -2.14 -6.16
CA MET A 52 -7.73 -2.94 -5.95
C MET A 52 -8.03 -4.31 -5.35
N GLN A 53 -8.82 -4.36 -4.27
CA GLN A 53 -9.05 -5.58 -3.51
C GLN A 53 -9.96 -6.56 -4.24
N HIS A 54 -11.01 -6.09 -4.89
CA HIS A 54 -12.05 -6.96 -5.47
C HIS A 54 -11.92 -7.18 -6.97
N HIS A 55 -11.16 -6.33 -7.67
CA HIS A 55 -10.99 -6.43 -9.12
C HIS A 55 -9.53 -6.61 -9.55
N GLY A 56 -8.56 -6.55 -8.62
CA GLY A 56 -7.14 -6.73 -8.92
C GLY A 56 -6.58 -5.67 -9.88
N ILE A 57 -7.18 -4.48 -9.93
CA ILE A 57 -6.77 -3.40 -10.82
C ILE A 57 -5.89 -2.43 -10.04
N PHE A 58 -4.62 -2.29 -10.46
CA PHE A 58 -3.61 -1.47 -9.76
C PHE A 58 -3.21 -0.19 -10.51
N LYS A 59 -3.60 -0.03 -11.78
CA LYS A 59 -3.27 1.17 -12.57
C LYS A 59 -4.32 2.25 -12.32
N MET A 60 -3.90 3.44 -11.87
CA MET A 60 -4.80 4.54 -11.51
C MET A 60 -5.82 4.91 -12.60
N ASN A 61 -5.38 5.00 -13.86
CA ASN A 61 -6.29 5.28 -14.97
C ASN A 61 -7.34 4.17 -15.17
N LYS A 62 -6.99 2.92 -14.89
CA LYS A 62 -7.93 1.79 -14.96
C LYS A 62 -8.87 1.74 -13.75
N ILE A 63 -8.38 2.13 -12.56
CA ILE A 63 -9.25 2.30 -11.37
C ILE A 63 -10.30 3.36 -11.64
N HIS A 64 -9.90 4.54 -12.14
CA HIS A 64 -10.85 5.60 -12.48
C HIS A 64 -11.80 5.20 -13.60
N GLN A 65 -11.31 4.50 -14.65
CA GLN A 65 -12.15 3.98 -15.73
C GLN A 65 -13.22 3.02 -15.18
N PHE A 66 -12.81 2.07 -14.33
CA PHE A 66 -13.73 1.13 -13.69
C PHE A 66 -14.77 1.87 -12.84
N ALA A 67 -14.36 2.84 -12.04
CA ALA A 67 -15.28 3.62 -11.22
C ALA A 67 -16.30 4.37 -12.08
N ARG A 68 -15.87 4.94 -13.21
CA ARG A 68 -16.76 5.64 -14.15
C ARG A 68 -17.74 4.69 -14.86
N GLU A 69 -17.35 3.46 -15.12
CA GLU A 69 -18.20 2.48 -15.82
C GLU A 69 -19.17 1.76 -14.88
N TYR A 70 -18.80 1.53 -13.61
CA TYR A 70 -19.55 0.63 -12.73
C TYR A 70 -19.93 1.20 -11.37
N LEU A 71 -19.41 2.37 -10.97
CA LEU A 71 -19.64 2.92 -9.64
C LEU A 71 -20.26 4.34 -9.64
N LEU A 72 -20.71 4.87 -10.79
CA LEU A 72 -21.28 6.21 -10.85
C LEU A 72 -22.56 6.36 -10.04
N ASP A 73 -23.35 5.30 -9.91
CA ASP A 73 -24.57 5.32 -9.09
C ASP A 73 -24.24 5.49 -7.59
N TRP A 74 -23.07 5.02 -7.17
CA TRP A 74 -22.55 5.17 -5.80
C TRP A 74 -21.78 6.47 -5.61
N PHE A 75 -21.06 6.92 -6.62
CA PHE A 75 -20.20 8.11 -6.59
C PHE A 75 -20.52 9.05 -7.76
N PRO A 76 -21.67 9.71 -7.74
CA PRO A 76 -22.14 10.54 -8.89
C PRO A 76 -21.23 11.76 -9.13
N ASP A 77 -20.52 12.22 -8.13
CA ASP A 77 -19.60 13.34 -8.23
C ASP A 77 -18.16 12.94 -8.66
N LEU A 78 -17.97 11.72 -9.19
CA LEU A 78 -16.69 11.28 -9.73
C LEU A 78 -16.27 12.21 -10.89
N GLY A 79 -15.26 13.04 -10.64
CA GLY A 79 -14.75 14.01 -11.61
C GLY A 79 -13.85 13.38 -12.68
N SER A 80 -13.07 14.23 -13.36
CA SER A 80 -12.09 13.76 -14.34
C SER A 80 -11.01 12.89 -13.70
N TYR A 81 -10.38 12.03 -14.53
CA TYR A 81 -9.22 11.25 -14.10
C TYR A 81 -8.12 12.11 -13.46
N GLN A 82 -7.86 13.27 -14.06
CA GLN A 82 -6.82 14.17 -13.55
C GLN A 82 -7.16 14.69 -12.15
N ALA A 83 -8.41 15.08 -11.91
CA ALA A 83 -8.86 15.52 -10.59
C ALA A 83 -8.76 14.39 -9.55
N PHE A 84 -9.21 13.19 -9.91
CA PHE A 84 -9.12 11.99 -9.08
C PHE A 84 -7.66 11.65 -8.73
N ASN A 85 -6.78 11.57 -9.73
CA ASN A 85 -5.38 11.23 -9.54
C ASN A 85 -4.63 12.29 -8.72
N ASN A 86 -4.83 13.57 -8.99
CA ASN A 86 -4.22 14.65 -8.23
C ASN A 86 -4.66 14.62 -6.76
N ARG A 87 -5.92 14.29 -6.53
CA ARG A 87 -6.44 14.20 -5.17
C ARG A 87 -5.85 13.01 -4.43
N LEU A 88 -5.82 11.82 -5.06
CA LEU A 88 -5.22 10.62 -4.47
C LEU A 88 -3.73 10.83 -4.14
N ASN A 89 -2.97 11.45 -5.06
CA ASN A 89 -1.57 11.78 -4.80
C ASN A 89 -1.41 12.74 -3.60
N ARG A 90 -2.32 13.68 -3.44
CA ARG A 90 -2.26 14.60 -2.32
C ARG A 90 -2.49 13.92 -0.97
N ILE A 91 -3.44 12.98 -0.90
CA ILE A 91 -3.73 12.23 0.33
C ILE A 91 -2.81 11.02 0.53
N SER A 92 -1.81 10.82 -0.36
CA SER A 92 -0.87 9.71 -0.23
C SER A 92 -0.05 9.76 1.07
N CYS A 93 0.13 10.94 1.65
CA CYS A 93 0.84 11.12 2.93
C CYS A 93 0.21 10.35 4.11
N VAL A 94 -1.11 10.11 4.08
CA VAL A 94 -1.80 9.35 5.14
C VAL A 94 -1.88 7.85 4.85
N MET A 95 -1.48 7.42 3.65
CA MET A 95 -1.60 6.00 3.28
C MET A 95 -0.63 5.11 4.04
N GLY A 96 0.53 5.62 4.46
CA GLY A 96 1.51 4.87 5.26
C GLY A 96 0.89 4.44 6.60
N SER A 97 0.49 5.39 7.42
CA SER A 97 -0.15 5.14 8.73
C SER A 97 -1.45 4.34 8.60
N PHE A 98 -2.20 4.55 7.52
CA PHE A 98 -3.40 3.77 7.26
C PHE A 98 -3.08 2.29 6.98
N VAL A 99 -2.04 2.00 6.21
CA VAL A 99 -1.58 0.61 5.98
C VAL A 99 -1.12 -0.03 7.28
N GLU A 100 -0.35 0.67 8.11
CA GLU A 100 0.07 0.17 9.43
C GLU A 100 -1.14 -0.17 10.31
N THR A 101 -2.14 0.69 10.35
CA THR A 101 -3.41 0.42 11.06
C THR A 101 -4.11 -0.84 10.51
N LEU A 102 -4.15 -1.01 9.18
CA LEU A 102 -4.75 -2.19 8.56
C LEU A 102 -3.98 -3.46 8.91
N LEU A 103 -2.65 -3.42 8.90
CA LEU A 103 -1.80 -4.57 9.24
C LEU A 103 -2.03 -5.03 10.69
N ASP A 104 -2.17 -4.10 11.62
CA ASP A 104 -2.41 -4.42 13.03
C ASP A 104 -3.86 -4.92 13.26
N GLU A 105 -4.86 -4.20 12.79
CA GLU A 105 -6.27 -4.54 13.04
C GLU A 105 -6.72 -5.84 12.38
N PHE A 106 -6.16 -6.19 11.22
CA PHE A 106 -6.51 -7.38 10.48
C PHE A 106 -5.53 -8.54 10.67
N ALA A 107 -4.60 -8.43 11.63
CA ALA A 107 -3.72 -9.54 11.97
C ALA A 107 -4.52 -10.75 12.44
N PRO A 108 -4.40 -11.93 11.80
CA PRO A 108 -5.10 -13.12 12.22
C PRO A 108 -4.69 -13.53 13.64
N LYS A 109 -5.65 -13.94 14.45
CA LYS A 109 -5.40 -14.38 15.85
C LYS A 109 -4.52 -15.63 15.92
N GLU A 110 -4.53 -16.43 14.86
CA GLU A 110 -3.78 -17.68 14.72
C GLU A 110 -2.30 -17.43 14.37
N CYS A 111 -1.92 -16.22 14.04
CA CYS A 111 -0.52 -15.89 13.76
C CYS A 111 0.35 -16.06 15.01
N SER A 112 1.45 -16.80 14.86
CA SER A 112 2.46 -16.89 15.91
C SER A 112 3.25 -15.62 16.02
N ARG A 113 3.17 -14.95 17.15
CA ARG A 113 3.97 -13.74 17.42
C ARG A 113 5.41 -14.06 17.85
N ASN A 114 5.74 -15.34 18.07
CA ASN A 114 7.08 -15.78 18.45
C ASN A 114 7.99 -16.07 17.25
N PHE A 115 7.39 -16.19 16.07
CA PHE A 115 8.10 -16.49 14.83
C PHE A 115 7.80 -15.44 13.77
N SER A 116 8.86 -14.86 13.24
CA SER A 116 8.77 -13.82 12.21
C SER A 116 9.52 -14.24 10.95
N VAL A 117 8.98 -13.86 9.81
CA VAL A 117 9.58 -14.07 8.49
C VAL A 117 10.02 -12.73 7.93
N LEU A 118 11.24 -12.71 7.42
CA LEU A 118 11.84 -11.57 6.73
C LEU A 118 11.93 -11.90 5.23
N ASP A 119 11.44 -11.00 4.41
CA ASP A 119 11.61 -11.12 2.96
C ASP A 119 11.69 -9.74 2.31
N SER A 120 12.32 -9.68 1.14
CA SER A 120 12.38 -8.47 0.33
C SER A 120 12.02 -8.75 -1.11
N MET A 121 11.32 -7.80 -1.73
CA MET A 121 10.95 -7.89 -3.13
C MET A 121 11.27 -6.61 -3.90
N PRO A 122 11.73 -6.73 -5.18
CA PRO A 122 12.02 -5.58 -6.01
C PRO A 122 10.73 -4.91 -6.51
N ILE A 123 10.64 -3.58 -6.37
CA ILE A 123 9.66 -2.74 -7.05
C ILE A 123 10.36 -2.08 -8.24
N ILE A 124 10.15 -2.64 -9.41
CA ILE A 124 10.85 -2.24 -10.62
C ILE A 124 10.12 -1.06 -11.28
N THR A 125 10.78 0.09 -11.38
CA THR A 125 10.27 1.26 -12.08
C THR A 125 10.72 1.31 -13.53
N CYS A 126 11.95 0.87 -13.80
CA CYS A 126 12.42 0.67 -15.18
C CYS A 126 13.58 -0.35 -15.26
N SER A 127 13.88 -0.81 -16.47
CA SER A 127 15.00 -1.72 -16.69
C SER A 127 16.35 -1.07 -16.38
N GLY A 128 17.34 -1.87 -15.96
CA GLY A 128 18.69 -1.39 -15.63
C GLY A 128 19.53 -0.86 -16.80
N LYS A 129 18.99 -0.87 -18.02
CA LYS A 129 19.69 -0.40 -19.25
C LYS A 129 19.73 1.12 -19.38
N ARG A 130 18.83 1.85 -18.72
CA ARG A 130 18.74 3.32 -18.79
C ARG A 130 18.59 3.87 -17.37
N ALA A 131 19.13 5.07 -17.15
CA ALA A 131 18.89 5.77 -15.88
C ALA A 131 17.40 5.94 -15.62
N GLY A 132 16.97 5.63 -14.43
CA GLY A 132 15.57 5.78 -14.01
C GLY A 132 15.15 7.24 -14.05
N LYS A 133 13.97 7.50 -14.62
CA LYS A 133 13.32 8.83 -14.63
C LYS A 133 12.11 8.91 -13.71
N VAL A 134 11.72 7.77 -13.13
CA VAL A 134 10.58 7.67 -12.22
C VAL A 134 11.08 7.79 -10.80
N ALA A 135 10.65 8.81 -10.09
CA ALA A 135 11.00 9.10 -8.71
C ALA A 135 12.51 8.96 -8.42
N PRO A 136 13.39 9.70 -9.13
CA PRO A 136 14.84 9.53 -9.04
C PRO A 136 15.39 9.82 -7.64
N GLU A 137 14.66 10.58 -6.83
CA GLU A 137 15.00 10.93 -5.45
C GLU A 137 14.91 9.76 -4.47
N ILE A 138 14.11 8.74 -4.78
CA ILE A 138 13.88 7.57 -3.90
C ILE A 138 14.25 6.23 -4.57
N THR A 139 14.57 6.23 -5.86
CA THR A 139 14.91 5.02 -6.60
C THR A 139 16.42 4.93 -6.87
N ALA A 140 16.95 3.71 -6.92
CA ALA A 140 18.33 3.46 -7.27
C ALA A 140 18.46 2.25 -8.18
N LYS A 141 19.66 2.04 -8.73
CA LYS A 141 19.99 0.83 -9.49
C LYS A 141 20.28 -0.31 -8.53
N GLY A 142 19.53 -1.40 -8.67
CA GLY A 142 19.71 -2.64 -7.92
C GLY A 142 19.83 -3.84 -8.84
N TYR A 143 20.13 -4.98 -8.24
CA TYR A 143 20.15 -6.28 -8.92
C TYR A 143 19.12 -7.21 -8.31
N CYS A 144 18.30 -7.82 -9.14
CA CYS A 144 17.34 -8.85 -8.75
C CYS A 144 17.91 -10.22 -9.09
N SER A 145 18.31 -11.00 -8.09
CA SER A 145 18.91 -12.32 -8.25
C SER A 145 17.93 -13.31 -8.89
N THR A 146 16.67 -13.31 -8.44
CA THR A 146 15.61 -14.19 -8.95
C THR A 146 15.35 -14.02 -10.44
N LYS A 147 15.46 -12.76 -10.95
CA LYS A 147 15.26 -12.45 -12.36
C LYS A 147 16.57 -12.27 -13.12
N SER A 148 17.72 -12.44 -12.46
CA SER A 148 19.07 -12.26 -13.03
C SER A 148 19.21 -10.96 -13.82
N MET A 149 18.67 -9.84 -13.28
CA MET A 149 18.67 -8.57 -14.02
C MET A 149 18.94 -7.37 -13.11
N TYR A 150 19.62 -6.37 -13.69
CA TYR A 150 19.67 -5.04 -13.10
C TYR A 150 18.38 -4.27 -13.38
N TYR A 151 17.95 -3.48 -12.41
CA TYR A 151 16.75 -2.63 -12.51
C TYR A 151 16.97 -1.30 -11.79
N TYR A 152 16.18 -0.30 -12.12
CA TYR A 152 15.99 0.88 -11.28
C TYR A 152 14.67 0.77 -10.55
N GLY A 153 14.68 1.13 -9.27
CA GLY A 153 13.48 1.03 -8.47
C GLY A 153 13.77 1.11 -6.97
N MET A 154 12.91 0.48 -6.23
CA MET A 154 12.96 0.33 -4.78
C MET A 154 12.96 -1.14 -4.40
N LYS A 155 13.26 -1.44 -3.14
CA LYS A 155 12.93 -2.70 -2.48
C LYS A 155 11.81 -2.47 -1.47
N LEU A 156 10.85 -3.37 -1.47
CA LEU A 156 9.92 -3.54 -0.35
C LEU A 156 10.50 -4.61 0.56
N HIS A 157 10.70 -4.29 1.81
CA HIS A 157 11.08 -5.23 2.86
C HIS A 157 9.85 -5.46 3.74
N ALA A 158 9.56 -6.71 4.05
CA ALA A 158 8.45 -7.10 4.89
C ALA A 158 8.94 -7.91 6.09
N LEU A 159 8.52 -7.52 7.26
CA LEU A 159 8.51 -8.34 8.45
C LEU A 159 7.10 -8.88 8.61
N GLY A 160 6.95 -10.18 8.77
CA GLY A 160 5.64 -10.80 8.90
C GLY A 160 5.59 -11.88 9.96
N PHE A 161 4.43 -12.06 10.57
CA PHE A 161 4.16 -13.17 11.49
C PHE A 161 4.00 -14.48 10.73
N CYS A 162 4.59 -15.56 11.25
CA CYS A 162 4.33 -16.88 10.72
C CYS A 162 2.86 -17.28 10.92
N ASN A 163 2.24 -17.81 9.86
CA ASN A 163 0.87 -18.27 9.86
C ASN A 163 0.85 -19.72 9.33
N THR A 164 0.65 -20.68 10.22
CA THR A 164 0.76 -22.11 9.88
C THR A 164 -0.19 -22.51 8.75
N GLY A 165 0.37 -23.04 7.66
CA GLY A 165 -0.38 -23.48 6.48
C GLY A 165 -0.95 -22.34 5.62
N ARG A 166 -0.56 -21.10 5.87
CA ARG A 166 -0.96 -19.91 5.11
C ARG A 166 0.25 -19.02 4.83
N LEU A 167 0.04 -17.98 4.02
CA LEU A 167 1.06 -16.95 3.83
C LEU A 167 1.29 -16.19 5.14
N PRO A 168 2.54 -15.78 5.43
CA PRO A 168 2.83 -14.88 6.56
C PRO A 168 1.98 -13.62 6.50
N HIS A 169 1.52 -13.16 7.66
CA HIS A 169 0.82 -11.88 7.74
C HIS A 169 1.83 -10.76 7.91
N PRO A 170 1.86 -9.75 7.02
CA PRO A 170 2.78 -8.63 7.17
C PRO A 170 2.49 -7.87 8.48
N GLU A 171 3.55 -7.62 9.24
CA GLU A 171 3.50 -6.78 10.45
C GLU A 171 4.03 -5.38 10.16
N GLN A 172 5.16 -5.31 9.45
CA GLN A 172 5.79 -4.06 9.06
C GLN A 172 6.25 -4.13 7.62
N ILE A 173 6.17 -3.01 6.93
CA ILE A 173 6.62 -2.86 5.55
C ILE A 173 7.50 -1.62 5.46
N ILE A 174 8.72 -1.78 4.95
CA ILE A 174 9.67 -0.68 4.76
C ILE A 174 10.09 -0.63 3.28
N PHE A 175 10.17 0.57 2.74
CA PHE A 175 10.67 0.82 1.39
C PHE A 175 12.06 1.42 1.45
N THR A 176 12.98 0.87 0.64
CA THR A 176 14.34 1.41 0.47
C THR A 176 14.67 1.57 -1.00
N PRO A 177 15.67 2.39 -1.37
CA PRO A 177 16.23 2.35 -2.71
C PRO A 177 16.73 0.95 -3.06
N ALA A 178 16.65 0.56 -4.34
CA ALA A 178 16.97 -0.81 -4.79
C ALA A 178 18.41 -1.29 -4.47
N CYS A 179 19.34 -0.37 -4.19
CA CYS A 179 20.73 -0.68 -3.82
C CYS A 179 20.90 -0.98 -2.31
N ALA A 180 19.89 -0.76 -1.48
CA ALA A 180 20.01 -0.98 -0.04
C ALA A 180 20.30 -2.46 0.29
N ASN A 181 21.12 -2.65 1.32
CA ASN A 181 21.46 -3.99 1.82
C ASN A 181 20.40 -4.46 2.80
N ASP A 182 19.90 -5.67 2.61
CA ASP A 182 18.83 -6.24 3.41
C ASP A 182 19.25 -6.48 4.88
N LEU A 183 20.50 -6.96 5.11
CA LEU A 183 21.03 -7.14 6.45
C LEU A 183 21.23 -5.82 7.20
N SER A 184 21.62 -4.76 6.50
CA SER A 184 21.77 -3.43 7.12
C SER A 184 20.42 -2.90 7.58
N LEU A 185 19.37 -3.06 6.77
CA LEU A 185 18.02 -2.69 7.14
C LEU A 185 17.52 -3.50 8.35
N TYR A 186 17.74 -4.82 8.36
CA TYR A 186 17.37 -5.66 9.50
C TYR A 186 18.00 -5.14 10.80
N LYS A 187 19.30 -4.84 10.77
CA LYS A 187 20.02 -4.33 11.94
C LYS A 187 19.50 -2.97 12.40
N GLU A 188 19.11 -2.12 11.48
CA GLU A 188 18.60 -0.79 11.79
C GLU A 188 17.16 -0.81 12.32
N ALA A 189 16.28 -1.57 11.68
CA ALA A 189 14.84 -1.48 11.93
C ALA A 189 14.31 -2.57 12.88
N TRP A 190 14.91 -3.77 12.90
CA TRP A 190 14.30 -4.95 13.52
C TRP A 190 15.19 -5.73 14.47
N SER A 191 16.49 -5.40 14.62
CA SER A 191 17.41 -6.13 15.49
C SER A 191 17.08 -6.01 16.98
N GLU A 192 16.38 -4.94 17.37
CA GLU A 192 15.99 -4.70 18.77
C GLU A 192 14.67 -5.38 19.17
N ILE A 193 14.02 -6.09 18.23
CA ILE A 193 12.79 -6.82 18.55
C ILE A 193 13.16 -8.10 19.31
N GLU A 194 12.88 -8.12 20.59
CA GLU A 194 13.20 -9.23 21.49
C GLU A 194 12.09 -10.29 21.54
N GLY A 195 12.46 -11.50 22.03
CA GLY A 195 11.51 -12.59 22.29
C GLY A 195 10.99 -13.31 21.05
N ARG A 196 11.62 -13.12 19.89
CA ARG A 196 11.19 -13.74 18.61
C ARG A 196 12.32 -14.47 17.91
N THR A 197 11.96 -15.51 17.18
CA THR A 197 12.86 -16.17 16.23
C THR A 197 12.56 -15.66 14.83
N PHE A 198 13.60 -15.20 14.12
CA PHE A 198 13.50 -14.68 12.78
C PHE A 198 13.92 -15.73 11.75
N PHE A 199 13.15 -15.86 10.70
CA PHE A 199 13.45 -16.66 9.53
C PHE A 199 13.58 -15.75 8.31
N GLY A 200 14.71 -15.79 7.64
CA GLY A 200 14.97 -15.02 6.44
C GLY A 200 15.74 -15.84 5.41
N ASP A 201 15.90 -15.30 4.20
CA ASP A 201 16.83 -15.85 3.22
C ASP A 201 18.28 -15.68 3.73
N LYS A 202 19.24 -16.39 3.12
CA LYS A 202 20.67 -16.40 3.50
C LYS A 202 21.36 -15.02 3.55
N ILE A 203 20.66 -13.99 3.17
CA ILE A 203 21.15 -12.60 3.13
C ILE A 203 20.92 -11.85 4.47
N TYR A 204 20.03 -12.38 5.31
CA TYR A 204 19.74 -11.80 6.64
C TYR A 204 20.61 -12.37 7.75
#